data_be63eee3802ad6a067be58e521c5d271
#
_entry.id   be63eee3802ad6a067be58e521c5d271
#
_cell.length_a   1.000
_cell.length_b   1.000
_cell.length_c   1.000
_cell.angle_alpha   90.00
_cell.angle_beta   90.00
_cell.angle_gamma   90.00
#
_symmetry.space_group_name_H-M   'P 1'
#
loop_
_entity.id
_entity.type
_entity.pdbx_description
1 polymer ?
#
loop_
_entity_poly.entity_id
_entity_poly.type
_entity_poly.pdbx_seq_one_letter_code
_entity_poly.pdbx_strand_id
1 'polypeptide(L)'
;MSIMKSVFIAFDQAFTERIIDILTRLNCRGFSMVEQLQGRGSKTGIPHYGSHAWPSMCSGIIAVVDDSIVDTLLDELHCLDQTSEKLGLRAFVWNIEKTI
;
A
#
# COMPACT_ATOMS: atom_id res chain seq x y z
N MET A 1 4.36 11.22 -23.25
CA MET A 1 5.01 10.14 -22.49
C MET A 1 4.52 10.18 -21.05
N SER A 2 4.06 9.07 -20.53
CA SER A 2 3.56 9.00 -19.16
C SER A 2 4.71 9.03 -18.16
N ILE A 3 4.47 9.72 -17.05
CA ILE A 3 5.38 9.67 -15.90
C ILE A 3 4.90 8.55 -15.00
N MET A 4 5.79 7.63 -14.68
CA MET A 4 5.45 6.49 -13.84
C MET A 4 5.98 6.71 -12.43
N LYS A 5 5.22 6.22 -11.48
CA LYS A 5 5.57 6.27 -10.06
C LYS A 5 5.60 4.87 -9.49
N SER A 6 6.43 4.69 -8.48
CA SER A 6 6.42 3.46 -7.70
C SER A 6 5.57 3.69 -6.46
N VAL A 7 4.69 2.76 -6.17
CA VAL A 7 3.87 2.79 -4.96
C VAL A 7 4.13 1.53 -4.18
N PHE A 8 4.55 1.68 -2.92
CA PHE A 8 4.70 0.57 -2.00
C PHE A 8 3.56 0.61 -1.01
N ILE A 9 2.83 -0.50 -0.92
CA ILE A 9 1.69 -0.63 -0.02
C ILE A 9 2.00 -1.72 0.99
N ALA A 10 2.02 -1.38 2.27
CA ALA A 10 2.16 -2.34 3.36
C ALA A 10 0.82 -2.40 4.08
N PHE A 11 0.28 -3.61 4.25
CA PHE A 11 -1.09 -3.75 4.72
C PHE A 11 -1.28 -5.05 5.47
N ASP A 12 -2.28 -5.06 6.35
CA ASP A 12 -2.70 -6.28 7.02
C ASP A 12 -3.28 -7.24 5.98
N GLN A 13 -2.97 -8.53 6.14
CA GLN A 13 -3.39 -9.55 5.19
C GLN A 13 -4.91 -9.57 4.95
N ALA A 14 -5.69 -9.14 5.92
CA ALA A 14 -7.14 -9.09 5.76
C ALA A 14 -7.59 -8.13 4.64
N PHE A 15 -6.74 -7.20 4.24
CA PHE A 15 -7.05 -6.26 3.17
C PHE A 15 -6.67 -6.74 1.78
N THR A 16 -6.01 -7.89 1.66
CA THR A 16 -5.40 -8.33 0.40
C THR A 16 -6.35 -8.26 -0.79
N GLU A 17 -7.52 -8.88 -0.69
CA GLU A 17 -8.45 -8.94 -1.81
C GLU A 17 -8.96 -7.55 -2.20
N ARG A 18 -9.22 -6.70 -1.21
CA ARG A 18 -9.72 -5.36 -1.48
C ARG A 18 -8.68 -4.49 -2.15
N ILE A 19 -7.42 -4.63 -1.75
CA ILE A 19 -6.35 -3.87 -2.38
C ILE A 19 -6.13 -4.33 -3.82
N ILE A 20 -6.13 -5.62 -4.06
CA ILE A 20 -6.01 -6.15 -5.42
C ILE A 20 -7.18 -5.65 -6.29
N ASP A 21 -8.40 -5.62 -5.72
CA ASP A 21 -9.55 -5.11 -6.42
C ASP A 21 -9.39 -3.63 -6.78
N ILE A 22 -8.90 -2.82 -5.86
CA ILE A 22 -8.63 -1.41 -6.14
C ILE A 22 -7.63 -1.25 -7.28
N LEU A 23 -6.52 -1.99 -7.22
CA LEU A 23 -5.51 -1.93 -8.27
C LEU A 23 -6.07 -2.36 -9.63
N THR A 24 -6.90 -3.38 -9.64
CA THR A 24 -7.50 -3.88 -10.87
C THR A 24 -8.47 -2.86 -11.47
N ARG A 25 -9.32 -2.26 -10.63
CA ARG A 25 -10.27 -1.24 -11.09
C ARG A 25 -9.58 -0.01 -11.64
N LEU A 26 -8.46 0.36 -11.08
CA LEU A 26 -7.70 1.52 -11.52
C LEU A 26 -6.73 1.16 -12.65
N ASN A 27 -6.83 -0.06 -13.16
CA ASN A 27 -6.00 -0.55 -14.25
C ASN A 27 -4.51 -0.63 -13.90
N CYS A 28 -4.21 -0.82 -12.63
CA CYS A 28 -2.84 -1.02 -12.14
C CYS A 28 -2.58 -2.52 -12.06
N ARG A 29 -2.38 -3.16 -13.21
CA ARG A 29 -2.31 -4.62 -13.27
C ARG A 29 -0.92 -5.18 -12.98
N GLY A 30 0.11 -4.37 -13.18
CA GLY A 30 1.48 -4.81 -12.94
C GLY A 30 1.91 -4.51 -11.53
N PHE A 31 1.99 -5.54 -10.70
CA PHE A 31 2.50 -5.37 -9.34
C PHE A 31 3.19 -6.64 -8.89
N SER A 32 4.05 -6.48 -7.88
CA SER A 32 4.71 -7.60 -7.19
C SER A 32 4.22 -7.63 -5.77
N MET A 33 4.01 -8.82 -5.23
CA MET A 33 3.47 -8.98 -3.89
C MET A 33 4.41 -9.82 -3.03
N VAL A 34 4.58 -9.37 -1.80
CA VAL A 34 5.28 -10.12 -0.76
C VAL A 34 4.25 -10.47 0.31
N GLU A 35 4.01 -11.76 0.51
CA GLU A 35 2.93 -12.20 1.40
C GLU A 35 3.22 -11.99 2.87
N GLN A 36 4.48 -12.00 3.27
CA GLN A 36 4.85 -11.80 4.66
C GLN A 36 5.93 -10.75 4.76
N LEU A 37 5.60 -9.66 5.41
CA LEU A 37 6.54 -8.60 5.72
C LEU A 37 6.61 -8.44 7.21
N GLN A 38 7.82 -8.12 7.70
CA GLN A 38 8.02 -7.75 9.09
C GLN A 38 8.52 -6.32 9.14
N GLY A 39 8.03 -5.60 10.14
CA GLY A 39 8.44 -4.22 10.30
C GLY A 39 8.03 -3.68 11.64
N ARG A 40 8.39 -2.41 11.85
CA ARG A 40 8.03 -1.67 13.04
C ARG A 40 7.32 -0.41 12.63
N GLY A 41 6.18 -0.17 13.26
CA GLY A 41 5.40 1.03 12.99
C GLY A 41 5.81 2.23 13.81
N SER A 42 6.78 2.08 14.72
CA SER A 42 7.24 3.17 15.55
C SER A 42 8.73 3.06 15.83
N LYS A 43 9.31 4.17 16.27
CA LYS A 43 10.73 4.22 16.62
C LYS A 43 11.06 3.37 17.83
N THR A 44 10.11 3.16 18.72
CA THR A 44 10.30 2.36 19.92
C THR A 44 10.16 0.88 19.68
N GLY A 45 9.60 0.51 18.54
CA GLY A 45 9.35 -0.88 18.20
C GLY A 45 8.18 -1.49 18.95
N ILE A 46 7.42 -0.68 19.68
CA ILE A 46 6.25 -1.17 20.39
C ILE A 46 5.13 -1.39 19.38
N PRO A 47 4.43 -2.54 19.44
CA PRO A 47 3.31 -2.77 18.56
C PRO A 47 2.25 -1.69 18.74
N HIS A 48 1.71 -1.22 17.64
CA HIS A 48 0.65 -0.25 17.66
C HIS A 48 -0.69 -0.91 17.86
N TYR A 49 -1.51 -0.25 18.65
CA TYR A 49 -2.89 -0.63 18.82
C TYR A 49 -3.71 0.60 18.47
N GLY A 50 -4.65 0.43 17.55
CA GLY A 50 -5.50 1.51 17.14
C GLY A 50 -5.22 2.00 15.72
N SER A 51 -5.73 3.17 15.41
CA SER A 51 -5.94 3.64 14.05
C SER A 51 -4.67 3.90 13.23
N HIS A 52 -3.52 4.01 13.85
CA HIS A 52 -2.28 4.33 13.14
C HIS A 52 -1.27 3.20 13.23
N ALA A 53 -1.75 2.00 13.50
CA ALA A 53 -0.87 0.85 13.62
C ALA A 53 -0.18 0.53 12.31
N TRP A 54 1.10 0.23 12.40
CA TRP A 54 1.76 -0.48 11.31
C TRP A 54 1.25 -1.91 11.33
N PRO A 55 0.94 -2.50 10.19
CA PRO A 55 0.38 -3.85 10.19
C PRO A 55 1.33 -4.84 10.84
N SER A 56 0.83 -5.65 11.77
CA SER A 56 1.64 -6.63 12.48
C SER A 56 1.81 -7.92 11.69
N MET A 57 0.77 -8.33 10.98
CA MET A 57 0.79 -9.47 10.07
C MET A 57 0.57 -8.91 8.68
N CYS A 58 1.63 -8.46 8.05
CA CYS A 58 1.44 -7.68 6.85
C CYS A 58 1.97 -8.35 5.60
N SER A 59 1.38 -7.92 4.51
CA SER A 59 1.86 -8.17 3.17
C SER A 59 2.29 -6.85 2.54
N GLY A 60 3.04 -6.92 1.46
CA GLY A 60 3.46 -5.74 0.74
C GLY A 60 3.21 -5.89 -0.75
N ILE A 61 2.86 -4.79 -1.38
CA ILE A 61 2.74 -4.72 -2.83
C ILE A 61 3.58 -3.57 -3.32
N ILE A 62 4.36 -3.83 -4.36
CA ILE A 62 5.04 -2.77 -5.10
C ILE A 62 4.37 -2.70 -6.46
N ALA A 63 3.79 -1.56 -6.77
CA ALA A 63 3.13 -1.33 -8.05
C ALA A 63 3.78 -0.16 -8.77
N VAL A 64 3.87 -0.26 -10.08
CA VAL A 64 4.32 0.85 -10.92
C VAL A 64 3.09 1.37 -11.65
N VAL A 65 2.75 2.62 -11.39
CA VAL A 65 1.49 3.20 -11.85
C VAL A 65 1.75 4.51 -12.58
N ASP A 66 0.82 4.87 -13.42
CA ASP A 66 0.86 6.17 -14.08
C ASP A 66 0.65 7.27 -13.03
N ASP A 67 1.38 8.35 -13.16
CA ASP A 67 1.29 9.49 -12.24
C ASP A 67 -0.15 10.00 -12.10
N SER A 68 -0.92 9.96 -13.14
CA SER A 68 -2.31 10.44 -13.14
C SER A 68 -3.24 9.63 -12.22
N ILE A 69 -2.83 8.43 -11.83
CA ILE A 69 -3.66 7.54 -11.01
C ILE A 69 -3.30 7.66 -9.52
N VAL A 70 -2.16 8.21 -9.20
CA VAL A 70 -1.61 8.17 -7.84
C VAL A 70 -2.58 8.73 -6.81
N ASP A 71 -3.12 9.92 -7.04
CA ASP A 71 -3.99 10.54 -6.06
C ASP A 71 -5.26 9.73 -5.82
N THR A 72 -5.86 9.21 -6.88
CA THR A 72 -7.05 8.36 -6.76
C THR A 72 -6.72 7.08 -6.00
N LEU A 73 -5.59 6.46 -6.32
CA LEU A 73 -5.15 5.25 -5.64
C LEU A 73 -4.95 5.49 -4.14
N LEU A 74 -4.25 6.56 -3.79
CA LEU A 74 -4.01 6.89 -2.39
C LEU A 74 -5.31 7.19 -1.65
N ASP A 75 -6.24 7.90 -2.30
CA ASP A 75 -7.53 8.19 -1.69
C ASP A 75 -8.32 6.91 -1.40
N GLU A 76 -8.35 5.97 -2.33
CA GLU A 76 -9.05 4.72 -2.11
C GLU A 76 -8.38 3.87 -1.03
N LEU A 77 -7.05 3.84 -1.00
CA LEU A 77 -6.33 3.13 0.06
C LEU A 77 -6.58 3.77 1.42
N HIS A 78 -6.62 5.10 1.47
CA HIS A 78 -6.93 5.80 2.70
C HIS A 78 -8.34 5.48 3.20
N CYS A 79 -9.31 5.46 2.31
CA CYS A 79 -10.68 5.06 2.66
C CYS A 79 -10.72 3.63 3.22
N LEU A 80 -9.98 2.73 2.60
CA LEU A 80 -9.90 1.36 3.08
C LEU A 80 -9.29 1.30 4.48
N ASP A 81 -8.23 2.06 4.73
CA ASP A 81 -7.58 2.12 6.04
C ASP A 81 -8.54 2.59 7.12
N GLN A 82 -9.44 3.49 6.77
CA GLN A 82 -10.43 4.03 7.71
C GLN A 82 -11.50 3.02 8.11
N THR A 83 -11.62 1.91 7.40
CA THR A 83 -12.65 0.92 7.70
C THR A 83 -12.35 0.08 8.93
N SER A 84 -11.11 0.08 9.42
CA SER A 84 -10.76 -0.66 10.62
C SER A 84 -9.62 0.02 11.35
N GLU A 85 -9.84 0.32 12.62
CA GLU A 85 -8.81 0.91 13.48
C GLU A 85 -7.75 -0.10 13.90
N LYS A 86 -8.07 -1.39 13.82
CA LYS A 86 -7.17 -2.45 14.30
C LYS A 86 -6.21 -2.94 13.24
N LEU A 87 -6.59 -2.80 11.98
CA LEU A 87 -5.75 -3.22 10.86
C LEU A 87 -4.94 -2.03 10.38
N GLY A 88 -3.75 -2.30 9.90
CA GLY A 88 -2.88 -1.24 9.42
C GLY A 88 -2.75 -1.26 7.91
N LEU A 89 -2.62 -0.06 7.33
CA LEU A 89 -2.32 0.11 5.93
C LEU A 89 -1.48 1.37 5.76
N ARG A 90 -0.37 1.24 5.03
CA ARG A 90 0.49 2.38 4.70
C ARG A 90 0.83 2.30 3.22
N ALA A 91 0.92 3.44 2.60
CA ALA A 91 1.32 3.51 1.21
C ALA A 91 2.29 4.68 1.02
N PHE A 92 3.31 4.44 0.22
CA PHE A 92 4.35 5.43 -0.04
C PHE A 92 4.56 5.50 -1.55
N VAL A 93 4.81 6.70 -2.05
CA VAL A 93 5.01 6.93 -3.47
C VAL A 93 6.35 7.62 -3.68
N TRP A 94 7.10 7.16 -4.66
CA TRP A 94 8.32 7.86 -5.05
C TRP A 94 8.54 7.74 -6.56
N ASN A 95 9.45 8.59 -7.03
CA ASN A 95 9.76 8.66 -8.44
C ASN A 95 10.56 7.47 -8.90
N ILE A 96 10.31 7.04 -10.12
CA ILE A 96 11.16 6.06 -10.79
C ILE A 96 12.12 6.85 -11.66
N GLU A 97 13.41 6.78 -11.35
CA GLU A 97 14.42 7.50 -12.12
C GLU A 97 14.72 6.81 -13.43
N LYS A 98 14.83 5.48 -13.39
CA LYS A 98 15.21 4.70 -14.56
C LYS A 98 14.53 3.33 -14.52
N THR A 99 14.28 2.79 -15.69
CA THR A 99 13.72 1.45 -15.83
C THR A 99 14.28 0.81 -17.10
N ILE A 100 14.14 -0.48 -17.18
CA ILE A 100 14.44 -1.18 -18.43
C ILE A 100 13.16 -1.48 -19.16
#